data_48316f0378ccaf81f0ed490f0a2d99c9
#
_entry.id   48316f0378ccaf81f0ed490f0a2d99c9
#
_cell.length_a   1.000
_cell.length_b   1.000
_cell.length_c   1.000
_cell.angle_alpha   90.00
_cell.angle_beta   90.00
_cell.angle_gamma   90.00
#
_symmetry.space_group_name_H-M   'P 1'
#
loop_
_entity.id
_entity.type
_entity.pdbx_description
1 polymer ?
#
loop_
_entity_poly.entity_id
_entity_poly.type
_entity_poly.pdbx_seq_one_letter_code
_entity_poly.pdbx_strand_id
1 'polypeptide(L)'
;MSFPTAEDWTLFRITGVAHLMSISGLHITGFAWLATGLLGWGWRRAGRHWPALLLRWPAPGVANWGGLLLAVVYAGLAGWGVPAQRTVCMLAVAVALRASARQWPWPVAWLAVLGVVVVLDPWAMLQAGFWLSFVAVALLMLSPRPAMVQGVALWRRAPAALGRMVAEQSRLTLALAPLTLLLFGQASVVGLLANLLAIPWVTLVLTPLSLLGAVLPWAWDAAAWAAGVLLAALSPLAQWPMAQLVRPVVPWPLGAMAVFGAALAVMRWPMSWRVAGVLLALPALLWSPPRPAPGQFEVLALDVGQGSAVLVRTAGHSLLYDTGPRWGPTSNAGERVVVPALQARGEVPDMVVVSHRDSDHAGGSAAVAAAWPQARWWSSFDEDPARRCVAGQRWQWDGVSFEVLHPYAQDHAQARLSTNAMSCVLRVSAGERAAWLSGDLDADREVRLALARPDLRADLLVAPHHGSRTSSHPVLLNVLQPSLTIVQSGHLNRFGHPAPVVLQRYSERGIRWVNTPDCGAARWRSDRPEVIDCDRLRLRRYWNAPGRGLVGRGGPALAMLEAGEPSP
;
A
#
# COMPACT_ATOMS: atom_id res chain seq x y z
N MET A 1 -9.85 -0.40 27.04
CA MET A 1 -8.82 -0.70 25.99
C MET A 1 -8.97 0.33 24.88
N SER A 2 -7.96 1.16 24.66
CA SER A 2 -7.89 2.01 23.46
C SER A 2 -7.59 1.13 22.24
N PHE A 3 -8.26 1.41 21.11
CA PHE A 3 -7.89 0.76 19.85
C PHE A 3 -6.44 1.11 19.50
N PRO A 4 -5.70 0.23 18.79
CA PRO A 4 -4.35 0.53 18.33
C PRO A 4 -4.33 1.85 17.56
N THR A 5 -3.37 2.71 17.86
CA THR A 5 -3.19 3.99 17.18
C THR A 5 -2.61 3.80 15.78
N ALA A 6 -2.58 4.84 14.97
CA ALA A 6 -1.92 4.81 13.66
C ALA A 6 -0.41 4.50 13.79
N GLU A 7 0.21 4.98 14.86
CA GLU A 7 1.61 4.71 15.20
C GLU A 7 1.85 3.24 15.51
N ASP A 8 0.96 2.61 16.32
CA ASP A 8 1.03 1.17 16.63
C ASP A 8 0.93 0.33 15.35
N TRP A 9 0.02 0.68 14.44
CA TRP A 9 -0.10 -0.01 13.16
C TRP A 9 1.15 0.14 12.29
N THR A 10 1.82 1.29 12.34
CA THR A 10 3.08 1.52 11.63
C THR A 10 4.19 0.66 12.22
N LEU A 11 4.30 0.59 13.55
CA LEU A 11 5.23 -0.27 14.26
C LEU A 11 5.01 -1.75 13.90
N PHE A 12 3.77 -2.22 13.87
CA PHE A 12 3.45 -3.60 13.49
C PHE A 12 3.80 -3.92 12.04
N ARG A 13 3.63 -2.95 11.12
CA ARG A 13 4.02 -3.11 9.71
C ARG A 13 5.53 -3.20 9.54
N ILE A 14 6.28 -2.30 10.18
CA ILE A 14 7.75 -2.28 10.11
C ILE A 14 8.33 -3.57 10.67
N THR A 15 7.83 -4.04 11.80
CA THR A 15 8.29 -5.27 12.45
C THR A 15 7.72 -6.56 11.83
N GLY A 16 6.79 -6.44 10.87
CA GLY A 16 6.19 -7.60 10.18
C GLY A 16 5.22 -8.42 11.04
N VAL A 17 4.79 -7.92 12.19
CA VAL A 17 3.86 -8.62 13.11
C VAL A 17 2.40 -8.20 12.93
N ALA A 18 2.08 -7.31 12.00
CA ALA A 18 0.72 -6.81 11.76
C ALA A 18 -0.33 -7.93 11.57
N HIS A 19 0.09 -9.07 11.01
CA HIS A 19 -0.77 -10.23 10.80
C HIS A 19 -1.17 -10.93 12.11
N LEU A 20 -0.50 -10.68 13.23
CA LEU A 20 -0.84 -11.21 14.56
C LEU A 20 -1.81 -10.29 15.31
N MET A 21 -1.85 -9.00 14.96
CA MET A 21 -2.68 -7.99 15.65
C MET A 21 -4.12 -8.01 15.14
N SER A 22 -4.35 -8.42 13.91
CA SER A 22 -5.69 -8.81 13.46
C SER A 22 -5.96 -10.25 13.93
N ILE A 23 -7.23 -10.60 14.11
CA ILE A 23 -7.58 -11.98 14.45
C ILE A 23 -7.10 -12.88 13.32
N SER A 24 -5.96 -13.54 13.59
CA SER A 24 -5.27 -14.34 12.60
C SER A 24 -5.83 -15.75 12.53
N GLY A 25 -5.57 -16.42 11.41
CA GLY A 25 -5.89 -17.84 11.27
C GLY A 25 -5.30 -18.72 12.37
N LEU A 26 -4.15 -18.33 12.93
CA LEU A 26 -3.50 -19.03 14.05
C LEU A 26 -4.37 -19.03 15.30
N HIS A 27 -4.97 -17.88 15.66
CA HIS A 27 -5.84 -17.77 16.83
C HIS A 27 -7.09 -18.64 16.69
N ILE A 28 -7.77 -18.59 15.52
CA ILE A 28 -8.97 -19.39 15.26
C ILE A 28 -8.62 -20.89 15.24
N THR A 29 -7.50 -21.26 14.60
CA THR A 29 -7.05 -22.66 14.54
C THR A 29 -6.64 -23.18 15.90
N GLY A 30 -5.91 -22.37 16.69
CA GLY A 30 -5.53 -22.71 18.06
C GLY A 30 -6.74 -22.89 18.97
N PHE A 31 -7.73 -21.98 18.89
CA PHE A 31 -8.99 -22.10 19.61
C PHE A 31 -9.78 -23.34 19.16
N ALA A 32 -9.90 -23.59 17.86
CA ALA A 32 -10.56 -24.79 17.34
C ALA A 32 -9.91 -26.08 17.85
N TRP A 33 -8.57 -26.12 17.87
CA TRP A 33 -7.83 -27.27 18.39
C TRP A 33 -8.08 -27.51 19.87
N LEU A 34 -8.04 -26.44 20.70
CA LEU A 34 -8.36 -26.51 22.14
C LEU A 34 -9.80 -26.98 22.37
N ALA A 35 -10.75 -26.36 21.66
CA ALA A 35 -12.17 -26.73 21.72
C ALA A 35 -12.40 -28.21 21.35
N THR A 36 -11.76 -28.67 20.26
CA THR A 36 -11.80 -30.08 19.84
C THR A 36 -11.26 -31.02 20.92
N GLY A 37 -10.14 -30.63 21.55
CA GLY A 37 -9.54 -31.39 22.64
C GLY A 37 -10.46 -31.50 23.86
N LEU A 38 -11.00 -30.37 24.31
CA LEU A 38 -11.89 -30.29 25.47
C LEU A 38 -13.21 -31.04 25.24
N LEU A 39 -13.84 -30.83 24.08
CA LEU A 39 -15.08 -31.52 23.71
C LEU A 39 -14.85 -33.03 23.62
N GLY A 40 -13.76 -33.46 22.99
CA GLY A 40 -13.41 -34.89 22.88
C GLY A 40 -13.11 -35.53 24.24
N TRP A 41 -12.45 -34.80 25.13
CA TRP A 41 -12.20 -35.26 26.50
C TRP A 41 -13.53 -35.38 27.29
N GLY A 42 -14.32 -34.32 27.29
CA GLY A 42 -15.62 -34.28 28.01
C GLY A 42 -16.58 -35.36 27.48
N TRP A 43 -16.65 -35.52 26.14
CA TRP A 43 -17.52 -36.51 25.52
C TRP A 43 -17.12 -37.95 25.88
N ARG A 44 -15.81 -38.27 25.87
CA ARG A 44 -15.32 -39.57 26.34
C ARG A 44 -15.59 -39.80 27.83
N ARG A 45 -15.53 -38.76 28.65
CA ARG A 45 -15.81 -38.84 30.09
C ARG A 45 -17.32 -39.09 30.32
N ALA A 46 -18.18 -38.35 29.61
CA ALA A 46 -19.64 -38.55 29.64
C ALA A 46 -20.02 -39.96 29.18
N GLY A 47 -19.37 -40.47 28.14
CA GLY A 47 -19.60 -41.83 27.64
C GLY A 47 -19.20 -42.96 28.59
N ARG A 48 -18.43 -42.68 29.67
CA ARG A 48 -18.19 -43.65 30.74
C ARG A 48 -19.46 -43.91 31.58
N HIS A 49 -20.31 -42.89 31.70
CA HIS A 49 -21.58 -42.98 32.44
C HIS A 49 -22.74 -43.34 31.52
N TRP A 50 -22.68 -42.94 30.24
CA TRP A 50 -23.71 -43.20 29.23
C TRP A 50 -23.11 -43.79 27.94
N PRO A 51 -22.76 -45.09 27.91
CA PRO A 51 -22.08 -45.71 26.76
C PRO A 51 -22.84 -45.56 25.43
N ALA A 52 -24.17 -45.53 25.48
CA ALA A 52 -25.03 -45.33 24.29
C ALA A 52 -24.70 -44.01 23.52
N LEU A 53 -24.23 -42.97 24.23
CA LEU A 53 -23.80 -41.74 23.57
C LEU A 53 -22.61 -41.94 22.62
N LEU A 54 -21.63 -42.75 23.02
CA LEU A 54 -20.45 -43.04 22.19
C LEU A 54 -20.78 -43.92 21.00
N LEU A 55 -21.75 -44.83 21.15
CA LEU A 55 -22.23 -45.67 20.05
C LEU A 55 -22.98 -44.86 19.00
N ARG A 56 -23.83 -43.90 19.43
CA ARG A 56 -24.64 -43.07 18.54
C ARG A 56 -23.82 -41.91 17.93
N TRP A 57 -22.95 -41.33 18.71
CA TRP A 57 -22.17 -40.17 18.35
C TRP A 57 -20.68 -40.38 18.72
N PRO A 58 -19.84 -40.92 17.81
CA PRO A 58 -18.43 -41.18 18.08
C PRO A 58 -17.68 -39.91 18.50
N ALA A 59 -16.85 -40.03 19.56
CA ALA A 59 -16.13 -38.88 20.13
C ALA A 59 -15.29 -38.08 19.12
N PRO A 60 -14.63 -38.66 18.11
CA PRO A 60 -13.91 -37.88 17.10
C PRO A 60 -14.83 -37.01 16.25
N GLY A 61 -16.01 -37.49 15.91
CA GLY A 61 -17.01 -36.72 15.14
C GLY A 61 -17.50 -35.51 15.93
N VAL A 62 -18.00 -35.77 17.18
CA VAL A 62 -18.47 -34.69 18.07
C VAL A 62 -17.37 -33.66 18.33
N ALA A 63 -16.13 -34.09 18.57
CA ALA A 63 -15.01 -33.21 18.83
C ALA A 63 -14.68 -32.32 17.60
N ASN A 64 -14.59 -32.90 16.41
CA ASN A 64 -14.20 -32.17 15.21
C ASN A 64 -15.30 -31.17 14.77
N TRP A 65 -16.56 -31.60 14.68
CA TRP A 65 -17.67 -30.72 14.29
C TRP A 65 -18.00 -29.69 15.37
N GLY A 66 -17.93 -30.09 16.66
CA GLY A 66 -18.10 -29.15 17.76
C GLY A 66 -16.98 -28.12 17.86
N GLY A 67 -15.74 -28.55 17.63
CA GLY A 67 -14.60 -27.62 17.55
C GLY A 67 -14.71 -26.63 16.39
N LEU A 68 -15.18 -27.09 15.23
CA LEU A 68 -15.49 -26.22 14.09
C LEU A 68 -16.60 -25.23 14.43
N LEU A 69 -17.71 -25.68 15.02
CA LEU A 69 -18.82 -24.79 15.41
C LEU A 69 -18.35 -23.70 16.38
N LEU A 70 -17.58 -24.07 17.40
CA LEU A 70 -17.02 -23.09 18.35
C LEU A 70 -16.04 -22.11 17.67
N ALA A 71 -15.27 -22.57 16.68
CA ALA A 71 -14.41 -21.69 15.88
C ALA A 71 -15.22 -20.71 15.02
N VAL A 72 -16.35 -21.13 14.46
CA VAL A 72 -17.29 -20.24 13.73
C VAL A 72 -17.88 -19.18 14.67
N VAL A 73 -18.33 -19.58 15.86
CA VAL A 73 -18.84 -18.64 16.88
C VAL A 73 -17.77 -17.65 17.29
N TYR A 74 -16.56 -18.13 17.56
CA TYR A 74 -15.43 -17.26 17.91
C TYR A 74 -15.10 -16.27 16.77
N ALA A 75 -15.06 -16.74 15.52
CA ALA A 75 -14.83 -15.87 14.37
C ALA A 75 -15.93 -14.81 14.20
N GLY A 76 -17.18 -15.18 14.49
CA GLY A 76 -18.33 -14.26 14.48
C GLY A 76 -18.23 -13.18 15.56
N LEU A 77 -17.94 -13.55 16.80
CA LEU A 77 -17.71 -12.61 17.90
C LEU A 77 -16.51 -11.69 17.64
N ALA A 78 -15.55 -12.18 16.90
CA ALA A 78 -14.33 -11.47 16.50
C ALA A 78 -14.51 -10.51 15.32
N GLY A 79 -15.73 -10.26 14.85
CA GLY A 79 -16.05 -9.32 13.78
C GLY A 79 -16.04 -9.91 12.37
N TRP A 80 -15.92 -11.25 12.22
CA TRP A 80 -16.04 -11.97 10.95
C TRP A 80 -15.16 -11.40 9.80
N GLY A 81 -13.94 -10.96 10.12
CA GLY A 81 -13.01 -10.40 9.15
C GLY A 81 -12.59 -11.42 8.06
N VAL A 82 -12.14 -10.94 6.91
CA VAL A 82 -11.74 -11.79 5.76
C VAL A 82 -10.72 -12.89 6.13
N PRO A 83 -9.69 -12.64 6.98
CA PRO A 83 -8.78 -13.70 7.44
C PRO A 83 -9.48 -14.78 8.26
N ALA A 84 -10.49 -14.40 9.07
CA ALA A 84 -11.27 -15.32 9.88
C ALA A 84 -12.16 -16.21 9.01
N GLN A 85 -12.86 -15.63 8.05
CA GLN A 85 -13.70 -16.36 7.08
C GLN A 85 -12.90 -17.44 6.35
N ARG A 86 -11.73 -17.08 5.81
CA ARG A 86 -10.85 -18.03 5.13
C ARG A 86 -10.42 -19.18 6.02
N THR A 87 -10.03 -18.88 7.26
CA THR A 87 -9.61 -19.91 8.22
C THR A 87 -10.75 -20.84 8.59
N VAL A 88 -11.94 -20.31 8.81
CA VAL A 88 -13.13 -21.12 9.07
C VAL A 88 -13.44 -22.04 7.87
N CYS A 89 -13.37 -21.52 6.63
CA CYS A 89 -13.53 -22.35 5.42
C CYS A 89 -12.46 -23.45 5.34
N MET A 90 -11.19 -23.11 5.62
CA MET A 90 -10.09 -24.10 5.65
C MET A 90 -10.35 -25.20 6.68
N LEU A 91 -10.78 -24.82 7.89
CA LEU A 91 -11.13 -25.78 8.95
C LEU A 91 -12.33 -26.64 8.58
N ALA A 92 -13.39 -26.07 8.00
CA ALA A 92 -14.59 -26.77 7.56
C ALA A 92 -14.23 -27.85 6.51
N VAL A 93 -13.46 -27.48 5.49
CA VAL A 93 -13.01 -28.43 4.46
C VAL A 93 -12.11 -29.51 5.09
N ALA A 94 -11.19 -29.14 5.99
CA ALA A 94 -10.33 -30.12 6.67
C ALA A 94 -11.13 -31.11 7.53
N VAL A 95 -12.15 -30.63 8.25
CA VAL A 95 -13.06 -31.49 9.02
C VAL A 95 -13.87 -32.42 8.10
N ALA A 96 -14.43 -31.88 7.00
CA ALA A 96 -15.18 -32.67 6.03
C ALA A 96 -14.32 -33.75 5.34
N LEU A 97 -13.08 -33.40 4.94
CA LEU A 97 -12.15 -34.37 4.37
C LEU A 97 -11.76 -35.48 5.37
N ARG A 98 -11.56 -35.13 6.65
CA ARG A 98 -11.33 -36.13 7.70
C ARG A 98 -12.57 -37.00 7.95
N ALA A 99 -13.77 -36.43 7.90
CA ALA A 99 -15.02 -37.16 8.07
C ALA A 99 -15.29 -38.15 6.92
N SER A 100 -14.72 -37.92 5.72
CA SER A 100 -14.84 -38.83 4.58
C SER A 100 -14.11 -40.19 4.78
N ALA A 101 -13.36 -40.34 5.88
CA ALA A 101 -12.52 -41.50 6.20
C ALA A 101 -11.49 -41.87 5.11
N ARG A 102 -11.25 -41.01 4.13
CA ARG A 102 -10.24 -41.18 3.09
C ARG A 102 -8.93 -40.51 3.46
N GLN A 103 -7.81 -41.12 3.10
CA GLN A 103 -6.49 -40.52 3.24
C GLN A 103 -6.23 -39.58 2.04
N TRP A 104 -6.47 -38.31 2.22
CA TRP A 104 -6.22 -37.30 1.20
C TRP A 104 -4.76 -36.88 1.23
N PRO A 105 -4.01 -37.00 0.11
CA PRO A 105 -2.68 -36.39 0.01
C PRO A 105 -2.80 -34.88 0.28
N TRP A 106 -1.82 -34.33 1.03
CA TRP A 106 -1.89 -32.92 1.44
C TRP A 106 -2.04 -31.92 0.26
N PRO A 107 -1.42 -32.14 -0.93
CA PRO A 107 -1.60 -31.23 -2.05
C PRO A 107 -3.04 -31.20 -2.55
N VAL A 108 -3.72 -32.37 -2.57
CA VAL A 108 -5.12 -32.46 -2.98
C VAL A 108 -6.04 -31.79 -1.96
N ALA A 109 -5.80 -31.99 -0.67
CA ALA A 109 -6.53 -31.30 0.39
C ALA A 109 -6.32 -29.78 0.30
N TRP A 110 -5.09 -29.31 0.07
CA TRP A 110 -4.76 -27.91 -0.09
C TRP A 110 -5.47 -27.29 -1.32
N LEU A 111 -5.44 -27.97 -2.48
CA LEU A 111 -6.15 -27.55 -3.69
C LEU A 111 -7.67 -27.54 -3.50
N ALA A 112 -8.22 -28.52 -2.79
CA ALA A 112 -9.66 -28.56 -2.47
C ALA A 112 -10.08 -27.33 -1.64
N VAL A 113 -9.29 -27.01 -0.60
CA VAL A 113 -9.52 -25.81 0.22
C VAL A 113 -9.43 -24.54 -0.62
N LEU A 114 -8.40 -24.42 -1.46
CA LEU A 114 -8.22 -23.29 -2.34
C LEU A 114 -9.41 -23.13 -3.29
N GLY A 115 -9.84 -24.23 -3.92
CA GLY A 115 -11.01 -24.24 -4.82
C GLY A 115 -12.28 -23.79 -4.12
N VAL A 116 -12.57 -24.33 -2.91
CA VAL A 116 -13.76 -23.92 -2.13
C VAL A 116 -13.71 -22.43 -1.78
N VAL A 117 -12.57 -21.92 -1.31
CA VAL A 117 -12.45 -20.48 -0.97
C VAL A 117 -12.67 -19.60 -2.21
N VAL A 118 -12.10 -19.97 -3.37
CA VAL A 118 -12.26 -19.20 -4.62
C VAL A 118 -13.69 -19.26 -5.15
N VAL A 119 -14.38 -20.38 -5.00
CA VAL A 119 -15.80 -20.51 -5.40
C VAL A 119 -16.69 -19.64 -4.50
N LEU A 120 -16.42 -19.60 -3.19
CA LEU A 120 -17.20 -18.80 -2.23
C LEU A 120 -16.87 -17.29 -2.32
N ASP A 121 -15.62 -16.95 -2.56
CA ASP A 121 -15.14 -15.58 -2.73
C ASP A 121 -14.12 -15.50 -3.88
N PRO A 122 -14.58 -15.31 -5.13
CA PRO A 122 -13.68 -15.13 -6.27
C PRO A 122 -12.74 -13.93 -6.14
N TRP A 123 -13.14 -12.90 -5.38
CA TRP A 123 -12.34 -11.72 -5.11
C TRP A 123 -11.15 -11.96 -4.18
N ALA A 124 -11.17 -13.08 -3.45
CA ALA A 124 -10.07 -13.44 -2.55
C ALA A 124 -8.73 -13.49 -3.28
N MET A 125 -8.70 -13.91 -4.54
CA MET A 125 -7.48 -13.97 -5.36
C MET A 125 -6.82 -12.61 -5.62
N LEU A 126 -7.58 -11.51 -5.48
CA LEU A 126 -7.08 -10.14 -5.63
C LEU A 126 -6.46 -9.60 -4.32
N GLN A 127 -6.63 -10.32 -3.23
CA GLN A 127 -6.14 -9.92 -1.92
C GLN A 127 -4.76 -10.50 -1.65
N ALA A 128 -3.78 -9.66 -1.35
CA ALA A 128 -2.43 -10.09 -0.99
C ALA A 128 -2.41 -11.12 0.16
N GLY A 129 -3.29 -10.94 1.15
CA GLY A 129 -3.42 -11.86 2.28
C GLY A 129 -3.88 -13.27 1.91
N PHE A 130 -4.59 -13.43 0.78
CA PHE A 130 -4.95 -14.77 0.26
C PHE A 130 -3.68 -15.53 -0.14
N TRP A 131 -2.85 -14.95 -0.98
CA TRP A 131 -1.63 -15.58 -1.46
C TRP A 131 -0.64 -15.86 -0.33
N LEU A 132 -0.43 -14.90 0.57
CA LEU A 132 0.45 -15.10 1.74
C LEU A 132 -0.03 -16.25 2.62
N SER A 133 -1.33 -16.36 2.87
CA SER A 133 -1.90 -17.41 3.71
C SER A 133 -1.74 -18.80 3.07
N PHE A 134 -2.12 -18.93 1.79
CA PHE A 134 -2.03 -20.22 1.09
C PHE A 134 -0.61 -20.67 0.86
N VAL A 135 0.31 -19.75 0.49
CA VAL A 135 1.74 -20.07 0.31
C VAL A 135 2.38 -20.43 1.65
N ALA A 136 2.08 -19.70 2.74
CA ALA A 136 2.60 -20.03 4.07
C ALA A 136 2.16 -21.45 4.52
N VAL A 137 0.88 -21.80 4.34
CA VAL A 137 0.37 -23.15 4.66
C VAL A 137 1.03 -24.21 3.80
N ALA A 138 1.23 -23.97 2.50
CA ALA A 138 1.93 -24.90 1.63
C ALA A 138 3.38 -25.14 2.09
N LEU A 139 4.10 -24.07 2.44
CA LEU A 139 5.47 -24.15 2.98
C LEU A 139 5.53 -24.93 4.31
N LEU A 140 4.56 -24.71 5.20
CA LEU A 140 4.45 -25.47 6.44
C LEU A 140 4.16 -26.96 6.21
N MET A 141 3.34 -27.30 5.21
CA MET A 141 3.05 -28.69 4.86
C MET A 141 4.24 -29.40 4.23
N LEU A 142 5.11 -28.66 3.55
CA LEU A 142 6.38 -29.15 3.00
C LEU A 142 7.48 -29.26 4.08
N SER A 143 7.29 -28.67 5.25
CA SER A 143 8.25 -28.77 6.36
C SER A 143 8.21 -30.15 6.99
N PRO A 144 9.38 -30.74 7.33
CA PRO A 144 9.44 -32.08 7.93
C PRO A 144 8.75 -32.08 9.29
N ARG A 145 7.87 -33.04 9.49
CA ARG A 145 7.29 -33.28 10.81
C ARG A 145 8.38 -33.84 11.74
N PRO A 146 8.58 -33.27 12.92
CA PRO A 146 9.54 -33.82 13.87
C PRO A 146 9.10 -35.22 14.30
N ALA A 147 10.00 -36.19 14.20
CA ALA A 147 9.80 -37.48 14.84
C ALA A 147 9.68 -37.25 16.35
N MET A 148 8.61 -37.75 16.95
CA MET A 148 8.44 -37.71 18.41
C MET A 148 9.45 -38.64 19.05
N VAL A 149 10.54 -38.05 19.58
CA VAL A 149 11.49 -38.82 20.38
C VAL A 149 10.87 -39.02 21.77
N GLN A 150 10.40 -40.23 22.03
CA GLN A 150 9.89 -40.63 23.34
C GLN A 150 11.07 -40.82 24.32
N GLY A 151 10.82 -40.48 25.59
CA GLY A 151 11.79 -40.79 26.67
C GLY A 151 12.82 -39.70 27.02
N VAL A 152 12.91 -38.58 26.32
CA VAL A 152 13.83 -37.49 26.65
C VAL A 152 13.18 -36.44 27.57
N ALA A 153 13.85 -36.05 28.64
CA ALA A 153 13.36 -35.02 29.59
C ALA A 153 13.08 -33.67 28.89
N LEU A 154 12.04 -32.95 29.33
CA LEU A 154 11.55 -31.72 28.73
C LEU A 154 12.63 -30.62 28.57
N TRP A 155 13.51 -30.44 29.56
CA TRP A 155 14.60 -29.46 29.53
C TRP A 155 15.68 -29.76 28.47
N ARG A 156 15.90 -31.05 28.13
CA ARG A 156 16.79 -31.44 27.02
C ARG A 156 16.15 -31.27 25.65
N ARG A 157 14.81 -31.18 25.58
CA ARG A 157 14.05 -30.95 24.34
C ARG A 157 13.95 -29.45 24.00
N ALA A 158 14.06 -28.55 25.00
CA ALA A 158 13.87 -27.11 24.82
C ALA A 158 14.85 -26.49 23.79
N PRO A 159 16.18 -26.73 23.85
CA PRO A 159 17.10 -26.16 22.86
C PRO A 159 16.82 -26.64 21.43
N ALA A 160 16.52 -27.95 21.28
CA ALA A 160 16.18 -28.52 19.98
C ALA A 160 14.82 -27.99 19.45
N ALA A 161 13.87 -27.71 20.33
CA ALA A 161 12.59 -27.09 19.96
C ALA A 161 12.80 -25.64 19.52
N LEU A 162 13.59 -24.86 20.25
CA LEU A 162 13.94 -23.49 19.89
C LEU A 162 14.70 -23.44 18.56
N GLY A 163 15.71 -24.29 18.35
CA GLY A 163 16.44 -24.35 17.09
C GLY A 163 15.53 -24.70 15.90
N ARG A 164 14.54 -25.59 16.10
CA ARG A 164 13.53 -25.89 15.07
C ARG A 164 12.62 -24.70 14.79
N MET A 165 12.15 -24.02 15.83
CA MET A 165 11.31 -22.83 15.70
C MET A 165 12.04 -21.71 14.93
N VAL A 166 13.31 -21.45 15.25
CA VAL A 166 14.16 -20.51 14.52
C VAL A 166 14.33 -20.92 13.08
N ALA A 167 14.65 -22.19 12.81
CA ALA A 167 14.84 -22.68 11.44
C ALA A 167 13.56 -22.62 10.61
N GLU A 168 12.42 -22.93 11.21
CA GLU A 168 11.12 -22.87 10.53
C GLU A 168 10.68 -21.44 10.26
N GLN A 169 10.82 -20.55 11.23
CA GLN A 169 10.55 -19.14 11.07
C GLN A 169 11.47 -18.50 10.02
N SER A 170 12.76 -18.84 10.02
CA SER A 170 13.70 -18.36 9.00
C SER A 170 13.30 -18.78 7.59
N ARG A 171 12.90 -20.05 7.42
CA ARG A 171 12.42 -20.55 6.11
C ARG A 171 11.18 -19.80 5.65
N LEU A 172 10.19 -19.64 6.53
CA LEU A 172 8.96 -18.90 6.20
C LEU A 172 9.26 -17.45 5.83
N THR A 173 10.06 -16.77 6.63
CA THR A 173 10.44 -15.37 6.38
C THR A 173 11.16 -15.23 5.03
N LEU A 174 12.16 -16.06 4.76
CA LEU A 174 12.92 -16.01 3.51
C LEU A 174 12.08 -16.41 2.28
N ALA A 175 11.22 -17.42 2.41
CA ALA A 175 10.35 -17.85 1.31
C ALA A 175 9.25 -16.85 1.00
N LEU A 176 8.70 -16.17 2.02
CA LEU A 176 7.64 -15.19 1.85
C LEU A 176 8.16 -13.78 1.50
N ALA A 177 9.44 -13.47 1.77
CA ALA A 177 10.00 -12.15 1.52
C ALA A 177 9.84 -11.66 0.06
N PRO A 178 10.14 -12.43 -1.00
CA PRO A 178 9.90 -12.01 -2.37
C PRO A 178 8.42 -11.81 -2.69
N LEU A 179 7.54 -12.62 -2.09
CA LEU A 179 6.11 -12.46 -2.25
C LEU A 179 5.60 -11.19 -1.55
N THR A 180 6.11 -10.87 -0.37
CA THR A 180 5.77 -9.60 0.31
C THR A 180 6.32 -8.39 -0.45
N LEU A 181 7.53 -8.47 -1.00
CA LEU A 181 8.07 -7.42 -1.87
C LEU A 181 7.24 -7.25 -3.14
N LEU A 182 6.81 -8.34 -3.78
CA LEU A 182 5.97 -8.27 -4.98
C LEU A 182 4.58 -7.66 -4.70
N LEU A 183 3.97 -8.02 -3.55
CA LEU A 183 2.61 -7.62 -3.23
C LEU A 183 2.51 -6.24 -2.55
N PHE A 184 3.53 -5.85 -1.79
CA PHE A 184 3.51 -4.63 -0.96
C PHE A 184 4.66 -3.66 -1.24
N GLY A 185 5.66 -4.05 -2.05
CA GLY A 185 6.87 -3.25 -2.25
C GLY A 185 7.79 -3.16 -1.01
N GLN A 186 7.50 -3.94 0.04
CA GLN A 186 8.22 -3.87 1.32
C GLN A 186 8.30 -5.22 2.01
N ALA A 187 9.39 -5.45 2.74
CA ALA A 187 9.59 -6.63 3.58
C ALA A 187 10.29 -6.24 4.88
N SER A 188 9.88 -6.83 6.01
CA SER A 188 10.52 -6.57 7.30
C SER A 188 11.82 -7.37 7.41
N VAL A 189 12.93 -6.68 7.62
CA VAL A 189 14.23 -7.28 7.91
C VAL A 189 14.28 -7.79 9.34
N VAL A 190 13.74 -7.04 10.27
CA VAL A 190 13.65 -7.42 11.70
C VAL A 190 12.54 -8.44 11.98
N GLY A 191 11.71 -8.74 10.98
CA GLY A 191 10.53 -9.59 11.11
C GLY A 191 10.82 -10.99 11.65
N LEU A 192 12.01 -11.54 11.37
CA LEU A 192 12.43 -12.81 11.96
C LEU A 192 12.49 -12.73 13.50
N LEU A 193 13.22 -11.75 14.03
CA LEU A 193 13.38 -11.57 15.47
C LEU A 193 12.05 -11.15 16.13
N ALA A 194 11.34 -10.23 15.49
CA ALA A 194 10.04 -9.78 15.98
C ALA A 194 9.03 -10.92 16.07
N ASN A 195 8.95 -11.80 15.08
CA ASN A 195 8.02 -12.93 15.07
C ASN A 195 8.43 -14.04 16.06
N LEU A 196 9.73 -14.29 16.26
CA LEU A 196 10.21 -15.22 17.26
C LEU A 196 9.79 -14.81 18.69
N LEU A 197 9.69 -13.50 18.95
CA LEU A 197 9.19 -12.96 20.21
C LEU A 197 7.66 -12.87 20.21
N ALA A 198 7.08 -12.26 19.20
CA ALA A 198 5.66 -11.90 19.18
C ALA A 198 4.74 -13.12 19.04
N ILE A 199 5.09 -14.14 18.23
CA ILE A 199 4.22 -15.31 18.04
C ILE A 199 3.96 -16.05 19.36
N PRO A 200 5.00 -16.47 20.15
CA PRO A 200 4.76 -17.10 21.43
C PRO A 200 4.03 -16.18 22.41
N TRP A 201 4.43 -14.91 22.48
CA TRP A 201 3.84 -13.95 23.42
C TRP A 201 2.35 -13.72 23.13
N VAL A 202 1.99 -13.46 21.89
CA VAL A 202 0.57 -13.27 21.50
C VAL A 202 -0.22 -14.55 21.70
N THR A 203 0.32 -15.71 21.29
CA THR A 203 -0.42 -16.97 21.32
C THR A 203 -0.58 -17.54 22.75
N LEU A 204 0.45 -17.45 23.59
CA LEU A 204 0.46 -18.10 24.91
C LEU A 204 0.10 -17.16 26.07
N VAL A 205 0.23 -15.84 25.89
CA VAL A 205 -0.03 -14.85 26.93
C VAL A 205 -1.21 -13.95 26.56
N LEU A 206 -1.09 -13.19 25.48
CA LEU A 206 -2.06 -12.15 25.16
C LEU A 206 -3.44 -12.74 24.80
N THR A 207 -3.49 -13.74 23.92
CA THR A 207 -4.75 -14.36 23.49
C THR A 207 -5.48 -15.07 24.65
N PRO A 208 -4.82 -15.91 25.47
CA PRO A 208 -5.49 -16.51 26.62
C PRO A 208 -6.00 -15.50 27.65
N LEU A 209 -5.21 -14.46 27.96
CA LEU A 209 -5.64 -13.40 28.87
C LEU A 209 -6.84 -12.63 28.33
N SER A 210 -6.84 -12.32 27.03
CA SER A 210 -7.95 -11.62 26.39
C SER A 210 -9.24 -12.44 26.40
N LEU A 211 -9.16 -13.75 26.17
CA LEU A 211 -10.30 -14.66 26.26
C LEU A 211 -10.80 -14.84 27.70
N LEU A 212 -9.86 -14.97 28.64
CA LEU A 212 -10.18 -15.10 30.07
C LEU A 212 -10.86 -13.84 30.61
N GLY A 213 -10.53 -12.67 30.06
CA GLY A 213 -11.14 -11.39 30.41
C GLY A 213 -12.64 -11.32 30.17
N ALA A 214 -13.19 -12.17 29.28
CA ALA A 214 -14.64 -12.29 29.09
C ALA A 214 -15.36 -12.84 30.33
N VAL A 215 -14.66 -13.58 31.19
CA VAL A 215 -15.18 -14.15 32.44
C VAL A 215 -14.62 -13.43 33.66
N LEU A 216 -13.36 -13.03 33.61
CA LEU A 216 -12.62 -12.39 34.71
C LEU A 216 -12.09 -11.02 34.26
N PRO A 217 -12.79 -9.91 34.53
CA PRO A 217 -12.47 -8.58 34.00
C PRO A 217 -11.02 -8.13 34.24
N TRP A 218 -10.39 -8.47 35.36
CA TRP A 218 -8.99 -8.16 35.66
C TRP A 218 -7.99 -8.76 34.66
N ALA A 219 -8.37 -9.84 33.98
CA ALA A 219 -7.52 -10.44 32.94
C ALA A 219 -7.38 -9.53 31.71
N TRP A 220 -8.32 -8.61 31.45
CA TRP A 220 -8.15 -7.59 30.42
C TRP A 220 -7.08 -6.55 30.78
N ASP A 221 -6.95 -6.20 32.07
CA ASP A 221 -5.88 -5.30 32.51
C ASP A 221 -4.51 -5.97 32.37
N ALA A 222 -4.43 -7.26 32.70
CA ALA A 222 -3.24 -8.07 32.48
C ALA A 222 -2.91 -8.21 30.98
N ALA A 223 -3.93 -8.38 30.11
CA ALA A 223 -3.77 -8.40 28.66
C ALA A 223 -3.29 -7.04 28.12
N ALA A 224 -3.82 -5.93 28.64
CA ALA A 224 -3.38 -4.59 28.27
C ALA A 224 -1.92 -4.34 28.67
N TRP A 225 -1.53 -4.76 29.87
CA TRP A 225 -0.13 -4.73 30.32
C TRP A 225 0.77 -5.58 29.40
N ALA A 226 0.36 -6.80 29.10
CA ALA A 226 1.12 -7.70 28.21
C ALA A 226 1.25 -7.13 26.78
N ALA A 227 0.24 -6.42 26.27
CA ALA A 227 0.31 -5.70 25.00
C ALA A 227 1.33 -4.55 25.07
N GLY A 228 1.33 -3.78 26.15
CA GLY A 228 2.32 -2.72 26.38
C GLY A 228 3.75 -3.25 26.42
N VAL A 229 3.99 -4.39 27.07
CA VAL A 229 5.31 -5.06 27.09
C VAL A 229 5.74 -5.46 25.66
N LEU A 230 4.82 -5.99 24.85
CA LEU A 230 5.11 -6.35 23.48
C LEU A 230 5.48 -5.10 22.63
N LEU A 231 4.69 -4.01 22.75
CA LEU A 231 4.98 -2.75 22.05
C LEU A 231 6.35 -2.20 22.46
N ALA A 232 6.67 -2.19 23.74
CA ALA A 232 7.97 -1.74 24.24
C ALA A 232 9.14 -2.60 23.69
N ALA A 233 8.94 -3.91 23.55
CA ALA A 233 9.94 -4.81 23.00
C ALA A 233 10.12 -4.69 21.47
N LEU A 234 9.05 -4.34 20.74
CA LEU A 234 9.09 -4.16 19.29
C LEU A 234 9.61 -2.78 18.86
N SER A 235 9.43 -1.75 19.69
CA SER A 235 9.81 -0.37 19.39
C SER A 235 11.29 -0.21 18.98
N PRO A 236 12.29 -0.73 19.71
CA PRO A 236 13.69 -0.61 19.32
C PRO A 236 14.01 -1.35 18.01
N LEU A 237 13.32 -2.44 17.70
CA LEU A 237 13.46 -3.14 16.43
C LEU A 237 12.94 -2.30 15.25
N ALA A 238 11.85 -1.58 15.44
CA ALA A 238 11.28 -0.72 14.42
C ALA A 238 12.12 0.54 14.16
N GLN A 239 12.84 1.03 15.16
CA GLN A 239 13.71 2.20 15.05
C GLN A 239 15.06 1.91 14.37
N TRP A 240 15.38 0.64 14.14
CA TRP A 240 16.61 0.30 13.41
C TRP A 240 16.54 0.81 11.97
N PRO A 241 17.58 1.53 11.46
CA PRO A 241 17.54 2.15 10.12
C PRO A 241 17.25 1.18 8.97
N MET A 242 17.61 -0.10 9.16
CA MET A 242 17.40 -1.18 8.18
C MET A 242 16.24 -2.12 8.57
N ALA A 243 15.33 -1.68 9.46
CA ALA A 243 14.23 -2.53 9.93
C ALA A 243 13.34 -3.04 8.80
N GLN A 244 13.21 -2.26 7.74
CA GLN A 244 12.35 -2.54 6.60
C GLN A 244 13.11 -2.35 5.28
N LEU A 245 13.01 -3.34 4.40
CA LEU A 245 13.47 -3.24 3.02
C LEU A 245 12.29 -2.74 2.17
N VAL A 246 12.39 -1.51 1.67
CA VAL A 246 11.44 -0.94 0.71
C VAL A 246 12.06 -1.01 -0.68
N ARG A 247 11.31 -1.53 -1.66
CA ARG A 247 11.75 -1.69 -3.04
C ARG A 247 10.65 -1.26 -4.01
N PRO A 248 11.01 -0.77 -5.19
CA PRO A 248 10.05 -0.49 -6.25
C PRO A 248 9.24 -1.74 -6.59
N VAL A 249 8.01 -1.54 -7.07
CA VAL A 249 7.22 -2.65 -7.60
C VAL A 249 7.89 -3.18 -8.86
N VAL A 250 8.26 -4.46 -8.81
CA VAL A 250 8.91 -5.14 -9.93
C VAL A 250 7.87 -5.61 -10.96
N PRO A 251 8.22 -5.67 -12.25
CA PRO A 251 7.40 -6.32 -13.26
C PRO A 251 7.03 -7.74 -12.84
N TRP A 252 5.80 -8.16 -13.13
CA TRP A 252 5.29 -9.46 -12.67
C TRP A 252 6.16 -10.68 -13.06
N PRO A 253 6.82 -10.73 -14.25
CA PRO A 253 7.69 -11.85 -14.56
C PRO A 253 8.89 -11.97 -13.61
N LEU A 254 9.55 -10.83 -13.31
CA LEU A 254 10.66 -10.80 -12.34
C LEU A 254 10.20 -11.16 -10.93
N GLY A 255 9.00 -10.70 -10.55
CA GLY A 255 8.40 -11.08 -9.27
C GLY A 255 8.10 -12.57 -9.19
N ALA A 256 7.54 -13.16 -10.24
CA ALA A 256 7.29 -14.60 -10.33
C ALA A 256 8.59 -15.42 -10.26
N MET A 257 9.63 -14.99 -10.99
CA MET A 257 10.97 -15.59 -10.91
C MET A 257 11.53 -15.53 -9.48
N ALA A 258 11.38 -14.40 -8.79
CA ALA A 258 11.87 -14.25 -7.42
C ALA A 258 11.12 -15.16 -6.43
N VAL A 259 9.81 -15.28 -6.55
CA VAL A 259 9.00 -16.18 -5.72
C VAL A 259 9.39 -17.65 -5.97
N PHE A 260 9.53 -18.05 -7.23
CA PHE A 260 9.99 -19.39 -7.60
C PHE A 260 11.40 -19.65 -7.10
N GLY A 261 12.32 -18.70 -7.30
CA GLY A 261 13.70 -18.78 -6.81
C GLY A 261 13.77 -18.92 -5.29
N ALA A 262 12.96 -18.16 -4.54
CA ALA A 262 12.89 -18.30 -3.09
C ALA A 262 12.37 -19.67 -2.66
N ALA A 263 11.37 -20.20 -3.35
CA ALA A 263 10.89 -21.56 -3.09
C ALA A 263 12.01 -22.60 -3.28
N LEU A 264 12.78 -22.51 -4.37
CA LEU A 264 13.94 -23.38 -4.59
C LEU A 264 15.01 -23.21 -3.51
N ALA A 265 15.31 -21.98 -3.09
CA ALA A 265 16.35 -21.67 -2.11
C ALA A 265 16.06 -22.25 -0.72
N VAL A 266 14.78 -22.30 -0.31
CA VAL A 266 14.38 -22.77 1.03
C VAL A 266 14.04 -24.25 1.08
N MET A 267 13.81 -24.90 -0.05
CA MET A 267 13.56 -26.33 -0.13
C MET A 267 14.83 -27.14 0.18
N ARG A 268 14.64 -28.41 0.55
CA ARG A 268 15.74 -29.36 0.83
C ARG A 268 16.30 -29.99 -0.46
N TRP A 269 16.65 -29.15 -1.40
CA TRP A 269 17.30 -29.52 -2.65
C TRP A 269 18.83 -29.51 -2.51
N PRO A 270 19.56 -30.14 -3.44
CA PRO A 270 21.01 -29.98 -3.54
C PRO A 270 21.44 -28.54 -3.55
N MET A 271 22.62 -28.22 -3.02
CA MET A 271 23.08 -26.83 -2.87
C MET A 271 23.08 -26.05 -4.19
N SER A 272 23.37 -26.72 -5.31
CA SER A 272 23.32 -26.12 -6.65
C SER A 272 21.95 -25.54 -6.99
N TRP A 273 20.86 -26.23 -6.69
CA TRP A 273 19.48 -25.73 -6.91
C TRP A 273 19.13 -24.58 -5.97
N ARG A 274 19.62 -24.63 -4.75
CA ARG A 274 19.41 -23.55 -3.78
C ARG A 274 20.13 -22.26 -4.21
N VAL A 275 21.37 -22.39 -4.69
CA VAL A 275 22.14 -21.27 -5.26
C VAL A 275 21.44 -20.74 -6.51
N ALA A 276 21.00 -21.60 -7.42
CA ALA A 276 20.22 -21.20 -8.58
C ALA A 276 18.95 -20.42 -8.18
N GLY A 277 18.26 -20.87 -7.11
CA GLY A 277 17.11 -20.17 -6.56
C GLY A 277 17.42 -18.74 -6.08
N VAL A 278 18.54 -18.55 -5.39
CA VAL A 278 19.00 -17.22 -4.98
C VAL A 278 19.32 -16.35 -6.20
N LEU A 279 20.02 -16.90 -7.19
CA LEU A 279 20.36 -16.17 -8.43
C LEU A 279 19.11 -15.73 -9.21
N LEU A 280 18.07 -16.57 -9.25
CA LEU A 280 16.78 -16.22 -9.86
C LEU A 280 16.05 -15.09 -9.12
N ALA A 281 16.28 -14.91 -7.82
CA ALA A 281 15.65 -13.83 -7.05
C ALA A 281 16.39 -12.48 -7.18
N LEU A 282 17.67 -12.48 -7.52
CA LEU A 282 18.50 -11.28 -7.59
C LEU A 282 17.98 -10.20 -8.55
N PRO A 283 17.52 -10.50 -9.79
CA PRO A 283 17.03 -9.48 -10.71
C PRO A 283 15.88 -8.66 -10.13
N ALA A 284 14.97 -9.29 -9.37
CA ALA A 284 13.87 -8.58 -8.72
C ALA A 284 14.36 -7.69 -7.55
N LEU A 285 15.38 -8.11 -6.81
CA LEU A 285 15.96 -7.32 -5.73
C LEU A 285 16.77 -6.12 -6.23
N LEU A 286 17.37 -6.24 -7.42
CA LEU A 286 18.21 -5.21 -8.04
C LEU A 286 17.42 -4.32 -9.00
N TRP A 287 16.15 -4.62 -9.23
CA TRP A 287 15.29 -3.85 -10.13
C TRP A 287 15.18 -2.40 -9.69
N SER A 288 15.33 -1.50 -10.64
CA SER A 288 14.99 -0.08 -10.50
C SER A 288 14.16 0.36 -11.72
N PRO A 289 13.07 1.10 -11.50
CA PRO A 289 12.25 1.61 -12.58
C PRO A 289 13.05 2.56 -13.48
N PRO A 290 12.78 2.57 -14.80
CA PRO A 290 13.45 3.48 -15.71
C PRO A 290 13.14 4.94 -15.33
N ARG A 291 14.14 5.79 -15.47
CA ARG A 291 14.05 7.24 -15.25
C ARG A 291 14.18 7.99 -16.57
N PRO A 292 13.73 9.25 -16.64
CA PRO A 292 14.00 10.12 -17.80
C PRO A 292 15.50 10.20 -18.10
N ALA A 293 15.86 10.40 -19.36
CA ALA A 293 17.25 10.68 -19.74
C ALA A 293 17.65 12.10 -19.28
N PRO A 294 18.94 12.41 -19.14
CA PRO A 294 19.40 13.78 -18.88
C PRO A 294 18.80 14.77 -19.90
N GLY A 295 18.38 15.93 -19.43
CA GLY A 295 17.64 16.92 -20.24
C GLY A 295 16.19 16.57 -20.53
N GLN A 296 15.65 15.52 -19.90
CA GLN A 296 14.24 15.13 -19.98
C GLN A 296 13.61 15.06 -18.59
N PHE A 297 12.29 15.23 -18.53
CA PHE A 297 11.56 15.11 -17.27
C PHE A 297 10.18 14.49 -17.47
N GLU A 298 9.66 13.94 -16.39
CA GLU A 298 8.34 13.33 -16.29
C GLU A 298 7.51 14.05 -15.22
N VAL A 299 6.26 14.30 -15.51
CA VAL A 299 5.26 14.83 -14.57
C VAL A 299 4.20 13.76 -14.35
N LEU A 300 4.01 13.35 -13.11
CA LEU A 300 3.02 12.37 -12.70
C LEU A 300 2.04 13.00 -11.71
N ALA A 301 0.84 13.30 -12.14
CA ALA A 301 -0.25 13.76 -11.30
C ALA A 301 -0.95 12.54 -10.68
N LEU A 302 -0.89 12.40 -9.35
CA LEU A 302 -1.48 11.29 -8.62
C LEU A 302 -3.00 11.47 -8.48
N ASP A 303 -3.75 10.37 -8.48
CA ASP A 303 -5.19 10.38 -8.17
C ASP A 303 -5.37 10.37 -6.64
N VAL A 304 -5.40 11.56 -6.05
CA VAL A 304 -5.59 11.79 -4.61
C VAL A 304 -7.03 12.15 -4.24
N GLY A 305 -7.97 12.05 -5.19
CA GLY A 305 -9.32 12.57 -5.04
C GLY A 305 -9.35 14.08 -5.24
N GLN A 306 -10.15 14.82 -4.45
CA GLN A 306 -10.18 16.28 -4.51
C GLN A 306 -8.95 16.84 -3.80
N GLY A 307 -7.99 17.36 -4.58
CA GLY A 307 -6.71 17.89 -4.11
C GLY A 307 -5.59 17.67 -5.10
N SER A 308 -4.38 18.10 -4.75
CA SER A 308 -3.20 18.05 -5.62
C SER A 308 -2.06 17.26 -5.00
N ALA A 309 -1.42 16.42 -5.83
CA ALA A 309 -0.11 15.83 -5.56
C ALA A 309 0.54 15.46 -6.89
N VAL A 310 1.64 16.08 -7.22
CA VAL A 310 2.34 15.93 -8.49
C VAL A 310 3.81 15.58 -8.25
N LEU A 311 4.25 14.46 -8.80
CA LEU A 311 5.66 14.07 -8.77
C LEU A 311 6.32 14.52 -10.09
N VAL A 312 7.42 15.27 -9.98
CA VAL A 312 8.30 15.60 -11.11
C VAL A 312 9.59 14.81 -10.97
N ARG A 313 9.97 14.10 -12.03
CA ARG A 313 11.17 13.23 -12.05
C ARG A 313 12.13 13.70 -13.15
N THR A 314 13.42 13.73 -12.82
CA THR A 314 14.52 13.90 -13.77
C THR A 314 15.39 12.64 -13.80
N ALA A 315 16.54 12.65 -14.42
CA ALA A 315 17.42 11.47 -14.48
C ALA A 315 17.89 11.00 -13.10
N GLY A 316 18.23 11.91 -12.18
CA GLY A 316 18.76 11.60 -10.85
C GLY A 316 17.92 12.13 -9.70
N HIS A 317 16.97 13.05 -9.93
CA HIS A 317 16.28 13.78 -8.87
C HIS A 317 14.76 13.67 -8.96
N SER A 318 14.08 13.93 -7.83
CA SER A 318 12.62 13.92 -7.73
C SER A 318 12.13 15.11 -6.90
N LEU A 319 11.07 15.77 -7.38
CA LEU A 319 10.34 16.81 -6.66
C LEU A 319 8.90 16.39 -6.49
N LEU A 320 8.39 16.49 -5.26
CA LEU A 320 6.96 16.35 -4.97
C LEU A 320 6.35 17.74 -4.82
N TYR A 321 5.36 18.05 -5.64
CA TYR A 321 4.59 19.28 -5.58
C TYR A 321 3.21 18.95 -5.01
N ASP A 322 2.87 19.50 -3.85
CA ASP A 322 1.73 19.20 -3.01
C ASP A 322 1.69 17.76 -2.47
N THR A 323 0.91 17.53 -1.44
CA THR A 323 0.89 16.28 -0.68
C THR A 323 -0.50 15.65 -0.59
N GLY A 324 -1.47 16.28 -1.24
CA GLY A 324 -2.86 15.82 -1.31
C GLY A 324 -3.69 16.09 -0.04
N PRO A 325 -4.97 15.72 -0.08
CA PRO A 325 -5.95 16.07 0.93
C PRO A 325 -5.81 15.32 2.25
N ARG A 326 -6.33 15.96 3.28
CA ARG A 326 -6.72 15.31 4.52
C ARG A 326 -8.20 14.95 4.45
N TRP A 327 -8.53 13.65 4.55
CA TRP A 327 -9.91 13.18 4.46
C TRP A 327 -10.61 13.07 5.82
N GLY A 328 -9.84 13.08 6.90
CA GLY A 328 -10.37 13.00 8.26
C GLY A 328 -9.27 13.11 9.32
N PRO A 329 -9.61 13.02 10.60
CA PRO A 329 -8.64 13.15 11.68
C PRO A 329 -7.48 12.15 11.61
N THR A 330 -7.77 10.93 11.13
CA THR A 330 -6.83 9.81 11.07
C THR A 330 -6.53 9.32 9.66
N SER A 331 -6.88 10.10 8.62
CA SER A 331 -6.76 9.65 7.22
C SER A 331 -6.39 10.80 6.30
N ASN A 332 -5.31 10.62 5.54
CA ASN A 332 -4.83 11.61 4.57
C ASN A 332 -4.27 10.93 3.31
N ALA A 333 -4.16 11.70 2.22
CA ALA A 333 -3.62 11.24 0.95
C ALA A 333 -2.11 10.95 1.02
N GLY A 334 -1.38 11.69 1.86
CA GLY A 334 0.06 11.46 2.05
C GLY A 334 0.35 10.03 2.43
N GLU A 335 -0.32 9.52 3.47
CA GLU A 335 -0.13 8.16 3.98
C GLU A 335 -0.70 7.10 3.04
N ARG A 336 -1.89 7.33 2.44
CA ARG A 336 -2.60 6.28 1.70
C ARG A 336 -2.31 6.24 0.21
N VAL A 337 -1.84 7.33 -0.38
CA VAL A 337 -1.62 7.44 -1.82
C VAL A 337 -0.20 7.89 -2.13
N VAL A 338 0.24 9.06 -1.62
CA VAL A 338 1.50 9.69 -2.05
C VAL A 338 2.71 8.84 -1.64
N VAL A 339 2.85 8.54 -0.36
CA VAL A 339 3.98 7.73 0.15
C VAL A 339 4.02 6.35 -0.52
N PRO A 340 2.92 5.57 -0.57
CA PRO A 340 2.94 4.30 -1.29
C PRO A 340 3.24 4.42 -2.78
N ALA A 341 2.74 5.45 -3.46
CA ALA A 341 2.96 5.66 -4.89
C ALA A 341 4.43 5.97 -5.22
N LEU A 342 5.10 6.77 -4.39
CA LEU A 342 6.51 7.07 -4.54
C LEU A 342 7.38 5.84 -4.20
N GLN A 343 7.10 5.17 -3.09
CA GLN A 343 7.79 3.93 -2.72
C GLN A 343 7.67 2.85 -3.79
N ALA A 344 6.47 2.67 -4.37
CA ALA A 344 6.24 1.71 -5.46
C ALA A 344 7.06 2.02 -6.71
N ARG A 345 7.49 3.27 -6.89
CA ARG A 345 8.36 3.73 -7.97
C ARG A 345 9.83 3.84 -7.57
N GLY A 346 10.17 3.54 -6.30
CA GLY A 346 11.52 3.69 -5.77
C GLY A 346 11.97 5.16 -5.68
N GLU A 347 10.99 6.09 -5.58
CA GLU A 347 11.29 7.51 -5.51
C GLU A 347 11.47 7.96 -4.06
N VAL A 348 12.50 8.75 -3.89
CA VAL A 348 12.82 9.48 -2.66
C VAL A 348 12.87 10.94 -3.05
N PRO A 349 11.92 11.78 -2.64
CA PRO A 349 11.90 13.18 -3.06
C PRO A 349 13.10 13.92 -2.46
N ASP A 350 13.87 14.60 -3.31
CA ASP A 350 14.92 15.53 -2.87
C ASP A 350 14.30 16.81 -2.32
N MET A 351 13.14 17.19 -2.88
CA MET A 351 12.42 18.40 -2.53
C MET A 351 10.92 18.18 -2.52
N VAL A 352 10.26 18.80 -1.54
CA VAL A 352 8.79 18.92 -1.46
C VAL A 352 8.44 20.40 -1.52
N VAL A 353 7.58 20.75 -2.45
CA VAL A 353 7.01 22.11 -2.58
C VAL A 353 5.53 22.03 -2.26
N VAL A 354 5.08 22.73 -1.24
CA VAL A 354 3.65 22.83 -0.91
C VAL A 354 3.15 24.18 -1.42
N SER A 355 2.23 24.14 -2.38
CA SER A 355 1.77 25.35 -3.08
C SER A 355 1.16 26.38 -2.13
N HIS A 356 0.27 25.94 -1.25
CA HIS A 356 -0.37 26.74 -0.22
C HIS A 356 -0.90 25.88 0.93
N ARG A 357 -1.44 26.49 1.99
CA ARG A 357 -1.76 25.81 3.26
C ARG A 357 -3.08 25.05 3.28
N ASP A 358 -3.90 25.11 2.25
CA ASP A 358 -5.21 24.46 2.25
C ASP A 358 -5.07 22.94 2.33
N SER A 359 -6.03 22.31 2.99
CA SER A 359 -5.91 20.92 3.41
C SER A 359 -5.88 19.93 2.24
N ASP A 360 -6.37 20.30 1.08
CA ASP A 360 -6.35 19.50 -0.14
C ASP A 360 -4.99 19.53 -0.89
N HIS A 361 -4.06 20.38 -0.44
CA HIS A 361 -2.67 20.48 -0.90
C HIS A 361 -1.67 20.09 0.19
N ALA A 362 -1.86 20.58 1.42
CA ALA A 362 -0.95 20.38 2.54
C ALA A 362 -1.33 19.20 3.46
N GLY A 363 -2.50 18.58 3.25
CA GLY A 363 -3.08 17.61 4.18
C GLY A 363 -2.25 16.34 4.42
N GLY A 364 -1.41 15.94 3.46
CA GLY A 364 -0.52 14.81 3.55
C GLY A 364 0.89 15.10 4.06
N SER A 365 1.23 16.38 4.34
CA SER A 365 2.60 16.83 4.61
C SER A 365 3.27 16.09 5.77
N ALA A 366 2.56 15.86 6.88
CA ALA A 366 3.10 15.13 8.03
C ALA A 366 3.54 13.71 7.67
N ALA A 367 2.74 12.99 6.87
CA ALA A 367 3.07 11.63 6.45
C ALA A 367 4.26 11.60 5.49
N VAL A 368 4.35 12.56 4.58
CA VAL A 368 5.48 12.70 3.64
C VAL A 368 6.77 13.06 4.39
N ALA A 369 6.70 13.99 5.34
CA ALA A 369 7.85 14.37 6.16
C ALA A 369 8.36 13.23 7.05
N ALA A 370 7.45 12.43 7.60
CA ALA A 370 7.80 11.23 8.36
C ALA A 370 8.48 10.16 7.50
N ALA A 371 8.04 10.00 6.23
CA ALA A 371 8.61 9.02 5.30
C ALA A 371 9.99 9.47 4.77
N TRP A 372 10.20 10.76 4.56
CA TRP A 372 11.44 11.33 4.00
C TRP A 372 11.86 12.59 4.75
N PRO A 373 12.38 12.47 5.99
CA PRO A 373 12.79 13.60 6.82
C PRO A 373 13.97 14.39 6.25
N GLN A 374 14.72 13.81 5.30
CA GLN A 374 15.84 14.45 4.62
C GLN A 374 15.42 15.33 3.44
N ALA A 375 14.17 15.25 2.96
CA ALA A 375 13.69 16.08 1.85
C ALA A 375 13.74 17.55 2.22
N ARG A 376 14.10 18.42 1.26
CA ARG A 376 14.01 19.88 1.43
C ARG A 376 12.57 20.30 1.26
N TRP A 377 12.08 21.18 2.14
CA TRP A 377 10.72 21.68 2.10
C TRP A 377 10.66 23.15 1.75
N TRP A 378 9.84 23.48 0.79
CA TRP A 378 9.45 24.86 0.48
C TRP A 378 7.94 24.97 0.48
N SER A 379 7.42 26.12 0.96
CA SER A 379 6.00 26.46 0.85
C SER A 379 5.80 27.96 0.76
N SER A 380 4.62 28.39 0.34
CA SER A 380 4.26 29.82 0.34
C SER A 380 3.95 30.36 1.73
N PHE A 381 3.84 29.50 2.74
CA PHE A 381 3.37 29.85 4.09
C PHE A 381 4.33 29.46 5.22
N ASP A 382 5.55 29.01 4.88
CA ASP A 382 6.56 28.65 5.90
C ASP A 382 6.94 29.88 6.73
N GLU A 383 7.15 29.69 8.03
CA GLU A 383 7.57 30.75 8.93
C GLU A 383 9.03 31.14 8.66
N ASP A 384 9.88 30.16 8.29
CA ASP A 384 11.26 30.37 7.89
C ASP A 384 11.34 30.98 6.46
N PRO A 385 11.80 32.22 6.29
CA PRO A 385 11.94 32.83 4.98
C PRO A 385 12.80 32.04 3.99
N ALA A 386 13.78 31.25 4.49
CA ALA A 386 14.66 30.42 3.66
C ALA A 386 13.91 29.24 3.01
N ARG A 387 12.75 28.90 3.54
CA ARG A 387 11.87 27.81 3.04
C ARG A 387 10.65 28.35 2.28
N ARG A 388 10.56 29.66 2.10
CA ARG A 388 9.46 30.24 1.33
C ARG A 388 9.70 30.14 -0.15
N CYS A 389 8.62 29.83 -0.88
CA CYS A 389 8.59 30.04 -2.31
C CYS A 389 8.57 31.55 -2.58
N VAL A 390 9.48 32.02 -3.40
CA VAL A 390 9.55 33.41 -3.85
C VAL A 390 9.86 33.46 -5.34
N ALA A 391 9.12 34.25 -6.10
CA ALA A 391 9.32 34.45 -7.52
C ALA A 391 10.78 34.85 -7.84
N GLY A 392 11.36 34.21 -8.85
CA GLY A 392 12.75 34.39 -9.23
C GLY A 392 13.71 33.35 -8.66
N GLN A 393 13.30 32.51 -7.70
CA GLN A 393 14.09 31.36 -7.27
C GLN A 393 14.24 30.37 -8.44
N ARG A 394 15.46 29.91 -8.69
CA ARG A 394 15.79 28.99 -9.79
C ARG A 394 16.81 27.96 -9.35
N TRP A 395 16.68 26.75 -9.90
CA TRP A 395 17.70 25.70 -9.79
C TRP A 395 17.63 24.78 -11.01
N GLN A 396 18.61 23.93 -11.14
CA GLN A 396 18.70 23.00 -12.25
C GLN A 396 19.09 21.60 -11.73
N TRP A 397 18.41 20.58 -12.25
CA TRP A 397 18.75 19.17 -12.03
C TRP A 397 18.81 18.45 -13.38
N ASP A 398 19.89 17.74 -13.63
CA ASP A 398 20.06 16.87 -14.80
C ASP A 398 19.73 17.55 -16.16
N GLY A 399 20.01 18.83 -16.29
CA GLY A 399 19.66 19.61 -17.50
C GLY A 399 18.21 20.10 -17.55
N VAL A 400 17.43 19.91 -16.49
CA VAL A 400 16.06 20.40 -16.33
C VAL A 400 16.07 21.62 -15.41
N SER A 401 15.47 22.72 -15.84
CA SER A 401 15.38 23.97 -15.08
C SER A 401 14.04 24.09 -14.36
N PHE A 402 14.11 24.55 -13.14
CA PHE A 402 12.97 24.82 -12.26
C PHE A 402 12.97 26.31 -11.92
N GLU A 403 11.83 26.97 -12.04
CA GLU A 403 11.66 28.39 -11.75
C GLU A 403 10.38 28.63 -10.96
N VAL A 404 10.50 29.24 -9.78
CA VAL A 404 9.35 29.74 -9.03
C VAL A 404 8.91 31.07 -9.63
N LEU A 405 7.65 31.17 -10.04
CA LEU A 405 7.11 32.35 -10.71
C LEU A 405 6.22 33.21 -9.80
N HIS A 406 5.71 32.62 -8.73
CA HIS A 406 4.82 33.22 -7.74
C HIS A 406 4.90 32.45 -6.42
N PRO A 407 4.67 33.07 -5.23
CA PRO A 407 4.36 34.48 -4.96
C PRO A 407 5.58 35.40 -5.10
N TYR A 408 5.35 36.71 -5.28
CA TYR A 408 6.42 37.70 -5.21
C TYR A 408 6.79 37.99 -3.75
N ALA A 409 8.02 38.45 -3.50
CA ALA A 409 8.51 38.77 -2.15
C ALA A 409 7.58 39.73 -1.38
N GLN A 410 7.02 40.72 -2.08
CA GLN A 410 6.07 41.69 -1.52
C GLN A 410 4.71 41.09 -1.12
N ASP A 411 4.31 39.95 -1.74
CA ASP A 411 3.05 39.29 -1.41
C ASP A 411 3.10 38.68 0.00
N HIS A 412 4.26 38.23 0.46
CA HIS A 412 4.45 37.71 1.83
C HIS A 412 4.28 38.77 2.93
N ALA A 413 4.36 40.08 2.59
CA ALA A 413 4.10 41.16 3.52
C ALA A 413 2.62 41.59 3.57
N GLN A 414 1.78 41.03 2.69
CA GLN A 414 0.36 41.40 2.59
C GLN A 414 -0.53 40.47 3.43
N ALA A 415 -0.91 40.90 4.62
CA ALA A 415 -1.71 40.08 5.56
C ALA A 415 -3.15 39.74 5.07
N ARG A 416 -3.61 40.26 3.95
CA ARG A 416 -5.01 40.12 3.45
C ARG A 416 -5.14 39.20 2.22
N LEU A 417 -4.07 38.57 1.77
CA LEU A 417 -4.17 37.67 0.63
C LEU A 417 -4.81 36.34 1.04
N SER A 418 -5.68 35.82 0.15
CA SER A 418 -6.23 34.47 0.32
C SER A 418 -5.12 33.41 0.25
N THR A 419 -5.37 32.23 0.78
CA THR A 419 -4.45 31.09 0.68
C THR A 419 -4.13 30.76 -0.77
N ASN A 420 -5.15 30.73 -1.62
CA ASN A 420 -5.04 30.47 -3.06
C ASN A 420 -4.20 31.54 -3.77
N ALA A 421 -4.42 32.83 -3.44
CA ALA A 421 -3.63 33.93 -3.98
C ALA A 421 -2.13 33.86 -3.63
N MET A 422 -1.74 33.01 -2.68
CA MET A 422 -0.35 32.77 -2.28
C MET A 422 0.23 31.48 -2.87
N SER A 423 -0.47 30.81 -3.78
CA SER A 423 0.00 29.56 -4.37
C SER A 423 1.40 29.69 -4.99
N CYS A 424 2.29 28.79 -4.62
CA CYS A 424 3.59 28.61 -5.26
C CYS A 424 3.40 28.16 -6.72
N VAL A 425 3.73 28.98 -7.69
CA VAL A 425 3.70 28.59 -9.10
C VAL A 425 5.09 28.15 -9.53
N LEU A 426 5.19 26.91 -10.02
CA LEU A 426 6.43 26.31 -10.46
C LEU A 426 6.38 26.01 -11.97
N ARG A 427 7.38 26.53 -12.71
CA ARG A 427 7.66 26.15 -14.09
C ARG A 427 8.83 25.16 -14.12
N VAL A 428 8.63 24.02 -14.77
CA VAL A 428 9.66 23.02 -15.03
C VAL A 428 9.93 22.99 -16.52
N SER A 429 11.20 23.11 -16.95
CA SER A 429 11.50 23.19 -18.38
C SER A 429 12.81 22.51 -18.76
N ALA A 430 12.84 21.96 -19.97
CA ALA A 430 14.03 21.36 -20.58
C ALA A 430 14.01 21.65 -22.09
N GLY A 431 14.98 22.41 -22.57
CA GLY A 431 14.94 22.95 -23.95
C GLY A 431 13.66 23.76 -24.18
N GLU A 432 12.93 23.43 -25.23
CA GLU A 432 11.65 24.08 -25.58
C GLU A 432 10.44 23.50 -24.81
N ARG A 433 10.62 22.40 -24.09
CA ARG A 433 9.54 21.72 -23.37
C ARG A 433 9.36 22.27 -21.98
N ALA A 434 8.08 22.51 -21.60
CA ALA A 434 7.78 23.03 -20.28
C ALA A 434 6.46 22.49 -19.73
N ALA A 435 6.45 22.32 -18.40
CA ALA A 435 5.26 22.04 -17.62
C ALA A 435 5.01 23.16 -16.60
N TRP A 436 3.74 23.42 -16.32
CA TRP A 436 3.30 24.47 -15.43
C TRP A 436 2.48 23.89 -14.28
N LEU A 437 2.91 24.12 -13.05
CA LEU A 437 2.25 23.72 -11.82
C LEU A 437 1.82 24.98 -11.07
N SER A 438 0.51 25.20 -10.92
CA SER A 438 -0.04 26.47 -10.44
C SER A 438 -0.59 26.43 -9.02
N GLY A 439 -0.74 25.26 -8.39
CA GLY A 439 -1.60 25.15 -7.21
C GLY A 439 -3.00 25.67 -7.51
N ASP A 440 -3.54 26.45 -6.59
CA ASP A 440 -4.88 27.01 -6.70
C ASP A 440 -4.89 28.51 -7.02
N LEU A 441 -3.91 28.96 -7.79
CA LEU A 441 -3.77 30.38 -8.13
C LEU A 441 -5.07 30.97 -8.67
N ASP A 442 -5.50 32.11 -8.12
CA ASP A 442 -6.70 32.81 -8.51
C ASP A 442 -6.56 33.54 -9.86
N ALA A 443 -7.65 33.69 -10.61
CA ALA A 443 -7.68 34.31 -11.93
C ALA A 443 -7.00 35.68 -12.00
N ASP A 444 -7.17 36.55 -10.98
CA ASP A 444 -6.53 37.87 -10.93
C ASP A 444 -5.00 37.74 -10.89
N ARG A 445 -4.48 36.76 -10.18
CA ARG A 445 -3.04 36.48 -10.08
C ARG A 445 -2.53 35.82 -11.36
N GLU A 446 -3.31 34.93 -11.96
CA GLU A 446 -3.01 34.36 -13.27
C GLU A 446 -2.82 35.46 -14.34
N VAL A 447 -3.75 36.43 -14.38
CA VAL A 447 -3.69 37.57 -15.32
C VAL A 447 -2.44 38.42 -15.07
N ARG A 448 -2.16 38.78 -13.81
CA ARG A 448 -0.99 39.59 -13.47
C ARG A 448 0.32 38.87 -13.88
N LEU A 449 0.42 37.57 -13.60
CA LEU A 449 1.58 36.77 -13.95
C LEU A 449 1.74 36.65 -15.47
N ALA A 450 0.67 36.42 -16.20
CA ALA A 450 0.67 36.31 -17.65
C ALA A 450 1.07 37.64 -18.34
N LEU A 451 0.61 38.77 -17.81
CA LEU A 451 0.99 40.10 -18.33
C LEU A 451 2.45 40.45 -17.97
N ALA A 452 2.92 40.07 -16.80
CA ALA A 452 4.31 40.28 -16.39
C ALA A 452 5.32 39.41 -17.16
N ARG A 453 4.89 38.25 -17.65
CA ARG A 453 5.73 37.27 -18.33
C ARG A 453 5.06 36.74 -19.62
N PRO A 454 4.91 37.58 -20.65
CA PRO A 454 4.27 37.19 -21.92
C PRO A 454 5.13 36.22 -22.76
N ASP A 455 6.39 36.05 -22.37
CA ASP A 455 7.37 35.13 -22.96
C ASP A 455 7.16 33.65 -22.58
N LEU A 456 6.37 33.40 -21.53
CA LEU A 456 6.19 32.03 -21.01
C LEU A 456 5.37 31.15 -21.94
N ARG A 457 5.79 29.89 -22.03
CA ARG A 457 5.08 28.82 -22.75
C ARG A 457 5.10 27.55 -21.89
N ALA A 458 4.11 26.69 -22.10
CA ALA A 458 4.04 25.38 -21.44
C ALA A 458 3.34 24.36 -22.35
N ASP A 459 3.92 23.19 -22.56
CA ASP A 459 3.27 22.09 -23.27
C ASP A 459 2.19 21.44 -22.38
N LEU A 460 2.50 21.30 -21.08
CA LEU A 460 1.62 20.75 -20.07
C LEU A 460 1.20 21.83 -19.06
N LEU A 461 -0.11 21.90 -18.81
CA LEU A 461 -0.70 22.65 -17.69
C LEU A 461 -1.29 21.67 -16.67
N VAL A 462 -0.85 21.71 -15.43
CA VAL A 462 -1.67 21.17 -14.34
C VAL A 462 -2.70 22.23 -13.98
N ALA A 463 -3.98 21.89 -14.15
CA ALA A 463 -5.07 22.85 -14.09
C ALA A 463 -5.08 23.60 -12.77
N PRO A 464 -5.07 24.95 -12.78
CA PRO A 464 -5.16 25.74 -11.56
C PRO A 464 -6.47 25.45 -10.84
N HIS A 465 -6.41 25.38 -9.51
CA HIS A 465 -7.57 25.27 -8.63
C HIS A 465 -8.55 24.15 -9.07
N HIS A 466 -7.98 23.00 -9.44
CA HIS A 466 -8.71 21.79 -9.88
C HIS A 466 -9.69 22.04 -11.05
N GLY A 467 -9.47 23.10 -11.83
CA GLY A 467 -10.41 23.54 -12.87
C GLY A 467 -11.63 24.28 -12.33
N SER A 468 -11.49 25.01 -11.22
CA SER A 468 -12.51 25.92 -10.69
C SER A 468 -12.90 27.01 -11.70
N ARG A 469 -14.14 27.47 -11.66
CA ARG A 469 -14.61 28.62 -12.48
C ARG A 469 -13.78 29.91 -12.29
N THR A 470 -13.11 30.02 -11.14
CA THR A 470 -12.28 31.18 -10.75
C THR A 470 -10.83 31.03 -11.17
N SER A 471 -10.51 30.09 -12.05
CA SER A 471 -9.16 29.82 -12.52
C SER A 471 -9.13 29.55 -14.03
N SER A 472 -7.95 29.22 -14.57
CA SER A 472 -7.73 29.00 -16.00
C SER A 472 -8.22 30.18 -16.84
N HIS A 473 -7.78 31.38 -16.47
CA HIS A 473 -8.21 32.62 -17.14
C HIS A 473 -7.74 32.63 -18.61
N PRO A 474 -8.55 33.10 -19.54
CA PRO A 474 -8.21 33.18 -20.97
C PRO A 474 -6.85 33.84 -21.28
N VAL A 475 -6.49 34.88 -20.54
CA VAL A 475 -5.20 35.60 -20.69
C VAL A 475 -4.03 34.64 -20.40
N LEU A 476 -4.09 33.88 -19.30
CA LEU A 476 -3.06 32.89 -18.97
C LEU A 476 -2.96 31.81 -20.06
N LEU A 477 -4.10 31.26 -20.48
CA LEU A 477 -4.14 30.22 -21.50
C LEU A 477 -3.60 30.73 -22.87
N ASN A 478 -3.87 31.98 -23.22
CA ASN A 478 -3.34 32.60 -24.44
C ASN A 478 -1.82 32.84 -24.40
N VAL A 479 -1.25 33.08 -23.21
CA VAL A 479 0.19 33.22 -23.03
C VAL A 479 0.87 31.87 -23.01
N LEU A 480 0.40 30.94 -22.20
CA LEU A 480 1.04 29.61 -22.03
C LEU A 480 0.88 28.71 -23.25
N GLN A 481 -0.26 28.78 -23.94
CA GLN A 481 -0.64 27.96 -25.09
C GLN A 481 -0.42 26.45 -24.85
N PRO A 482 -0.93 25.88 -23.74
CA PRO A 482 -0.69 24.49 -23.46
C PRO A 482 -1.39 23.59 -24.48
N SER A 483 -0.72 22.51 -24.92
CA SER A 483 -1.33 21.50 -25.77
C SER A 483 -2.15 20.50 -24.97
N LEU A 484 -1.76 20.30 -23.69
CA LEU A 484 -2.34 19.31 -22.78
C LEU A 484 -2.57 19.91 -21.39
N THR A 485 -3.67 19.46 -20.77
CA THR A 485 -3.98 19.82 -19.37
C THR A 485 -4.34 18.58 -18.57
N ILE A 486 -3.77 18.45 -17.38
CA ILE A 486 -4.18 17.46 -16.38
C ILE A 486 -4.99 18.18 -15.31
N VAL A 487 -6.22 17.72 -15.09
CA VAL A 487 -7.10 18.21 -14.02
C VAL A 487 -7.08 17.20 -12.88
N GLN A 488 -6.61 17.61 -11.70
CA GLN A 488 -6.70 16.80 -10.50
C GLN A 488 -7.97 17.16 -9.74
N SER A 489 -8.98 16.30 -9.76
CA SER A 489 -10.24 16.54 -9.04
C SER A 489 -10.79 15.24 -8.46
N GLY A 490 -11.75 15.32 -7.55
CA GLY A 490 -12.41 14.14 -6.98
C GLY A 490 -13.53 13.60 -7.88
N HIS A 491 -13.74 12.29 -7.86
CA HIS A 491 -14.90 11.69 -8.50
C HIS A 491 -16.20 12.21 -7.84
N LEU A 492 -17.14 12.73 -8.63
CA LEU A 492 -18.39 13.31 -8.15
C LEU A 492 -18.18 14.35 -7.03
N ASN A 493 -17.13 15.16 -7.13
CA ASN A 493 -16.80 16.12 -6.11
C ASN A 493 -17.92 17.18 -5.95
N ARG A 494 -18.13 17.62 -4.72
CA ARG A 494 -19.18 18.59 -4.34
C ARG A 494 -19.01 19.99 -4.93
N PHE A 495 -17.81 20.30 -5.45
CA PHE A 495 -17.48 21.61 -6.02
C PHE A 495 -17.84 21.71 -7.51
N GLY A 496 -18.16 20.58 -8.14
CA GLY A 496 -18.42 20.52 -9.57
C GLY A 496 -17.19 20.77 -10.43
N HIS A 497 -16.01 20.45 -9.93
CA HIS A 497 -14.74 20.57 -10.67
C HIS A 497 -14.47 19.34 -11.55
N PRO A 498 -13.89 19.53 -12.77
CA PRO A 498 -13.68 20.81 -13.44
C PRO A 498 -14.98 21.49 -13.85
N ALA A 499 -15.03 22.81 -13.69
CA ALA A 499 -16.23 23.60 -14.06
C ALA A 499 -16.43 23.58 -15.59
N PRO A 500 -17.70 23.47 -16.09
CA PRO A 500 -17.97 23.42 -17.52
C PRO A 500 -17.39 24.60 -18.31
N VAL A 501 -17.38 25.79 -17.73
CA VAL A 501 -16.81 26.99 -18.36
C VAL A 501 -15.30 26.88 -18.56
N VAL A 502 -14.58 26.17 -17.69
CA VAL A 502 -13.14 25.94 -17.84
C VAL A 502 -12.87 24.93 -18.95
N LEU A 503 -13.65 23.85 -19.00
CA LEU A 503 -13.57 22.88 -20.08
C LEU A 503 -13.90 23.51 -21.45
N GLN A 504 -14.85 24.41 -21.48
CA GLN A 504 -15.18 25.20 -22.68
C GLN A 504 -13.97 26.05 -23.11
N ARG A 505 -13.31 26.78 -22.18
CA ARG A 505 -12.09 27.57 -22.47
C ARG A 505 -10.98 26.72 -23.06
N TYR A 506 -10.80 25.48 -22.58
CA TYR A 506 -9.83 24.53 -23.12
C TYR A 506 -10.22 24.10 -24.53
N SER A 507 -11.48 23.72 -24.73
CA SER A 507 -11.98 23.27 -26.03
C SER A 507 -11.89 24.35 -27.13
N GLU A 508 -12.23 25.60 -26.80
CA GLU A 508 -12.12 26.75 -27.71
C GLU A 508 -10.69 27.03 -28.18
N ARG A 509 -9.69 26.58 -27.40
CA ARG A 509 -8.25 26.73 -27.72
C ARG A 509 -7.60 25.47 -28.24
N GLY A 510 -8.38 24.41 -28.47
CA GLY A 510 -7.83 23.11 -28.89
C GLY A 510 -6.97 22.41 -27.83
N ILE A 511 -7.07 22.84 -26.56
CA ILE A 511 -6.33 22.24 -25.44
C ILE A 511 -7.00 20.92 -25.07
N ARG A 512 -6.27 19.82 -25.21
CA ARG A 512 -6.74 18.50 -24.77
C ARG A 512 -6.57 18.37 -23.26
N TRP A 513 -7.49 17.69 -22.60
CA TRP A 513 -7.44 17.54 -21.15
C TRP A 513 -7.82 16.13 -20.69
N VAL A 514 -7.25 15.71 -19.56
CA VAL A 514 -7.63 14.51 -18.82
C VAL A 514 -7.95 14.86 -17.38
N ASN A 515 -8.85 14.09 -16.76
CA ASN A 515 -9.23 14.24 -15.36
C ASN A 515 -8.82 12.99 -14.57
N THR A 516 -8.21 13.16 -13.38
CA THR A 516 -7.70 12.04 -12.56
C THR A 516 -8.77 11.00 -12.19
N PRO A 517 -10.05 11.30 -11.91
CA PRO A 517 -11.06 10.28 -11.70
C PRO A 517 -11.22 9.28 -12.85
N ASP A 518 -11.04 9.74 -14.08
CA ASP A 518 -11.18 8.91 -15.28
C ASP A 518 -9.85 8.29 -15.71
N CYS A 519 -8.76 9.04 -15.58
CA CYS A 519 -7.41 8.66 -15.98
C CYS A 519 -6.70 7.76 -14.93
N GLY A 520 -7.05 7.91 -13.63
CA GLY A 520 -6.20 7.46 -12.53
C GLY A 520 -5.01 8.41 -12.38
N ALA A 521 -3.84 7.90 -12.02
CA ALA A 521 -2.62 8.71 -12.12
C ALA A 521 -2.34 9.02 -13.60
N ALA A 522 -2.09 10.31 -13.87
CA ALA A 522 -1.85 10.84 -15.20
C ALA A 522 -0.37 11.18 -15.37
N ARG A 523 0.29 10.54 -16.33
CA ARG A 523 1.72 10.68 -16.56
C ARG A 523 1.98 11.37 -17.90
N TRP A 524 2.74 12.45 -17.88
CA TRP A 524 3.25 13.16 -19.03
C TRP A 524 4.78 13.14 -19.05
N ARG A 525 5.37 13.13 -20.24
CA ARG A 525 6.82 13.09 -20.44
C ARG A 525 7.26 14.14 -21.47
N SER A 526 8.36 14.81 -21.18
CA SER A 526 8.90 15.85 -22.08
C SER A 526 9.42 15.32 -23.42
N ASP A 527 9.81 14.03 -23.50
CA ASP A 527 10.21 13.37 -24.75
C ASP A 527 9.02 12.91 -25.61
N ARG A 528 7.78 12.88 -25.04
CA ARG A 528 6.54 12.57 -25.73
C ARG A 528 5.44 13.57 -25.33
N PRO A 529 5.60 14.86 -25.67
CA PRO A 529 4.79 15.94 -25.12
C PRO A 529 3.32 15.87 -25.54
N GLU A 530 2.97 15.05 -26.53
CA GLU A 530 1.62 14.95 -27.09
C GLU A 530 0.75 13.86 -26.43
N VAL A 531 1.35 13.08 -25.50
CA VAL A 531 0.73 11.91 -24.89
C VAL A 531 0.63 12.07 -23.37
N ILE A 532 -0.53 11.74 -22.81
CA ILE A 532 -0.72 11.48 -21.37
C ILE A 532 -1.06 10.01 -21.20
N ASP A 533 -0.21 9.28 -20.48
CA ASP A 533 -0.47 7.90 -20.06
C ASP A 533 -1.41 7.88 -18.85
N CYS A 534 -2.51 7.18 -18.96
CA CYS A 534 -3.53 7.04 -17.90
C CYS A 534 -3.46 5.65 -17.26
N ASP A 535 -3.10 5.58 -15.99
CA ASP A 535 -2.96 4.30 -15.29
C ASP A 535 -4.27 3.49 -15.24
N ARG A 536 -5.42 4.16 -15.08
CA ARG A 536 -6.74 3.50 -15.03
C ARG A 536 -7.16 2.92 -16.39
N LEU A 537 -6.72 3.51 -17.51
CA LEU A 537 -6.99 2.98 -18.84
C LEU A 537 -6.10 1.78 -19.16
N ARG A 538 -4.81 1.87 -18.81
CA ARG A 538 -3.84 0.79 -19.01
C ARG A 538 -4.16 -0.45 -18.16
N LEU A 539 -4.65 -0.25 -16.93
CA LEU A 539 -4.99 -1.29 -15.97
C LEU A 539 -6.50 -1.43 -15.80
N ARG A 540 -7.28 -1.15 -16.85
CA ARG A 540 -8.74 -1.16 -16.78
C ARG A 540 -9.26 -2.51 -16.30
N ARG A 541 -10.07 -2.45 -15.26
CA ARG A 541 -10.76 -3.61 -14.69
C ARG A 541 -12.25 -3.41 -14.81
N TYR A 542 -13.03 -4.50 -14.91
CA TYR A 542 -14.47 -4.45 -15.12
C TYR A 542 -15.26 -3.72 -14.01
N TRP A 543 -14.68 -3.58 -12.82
CA TRP A 543 -15.28 -2.83 -11.71
C TRP A 543 -14.89 -1.33 -11.69
N ASN A 544 -14.04 -0.88 -12.58
CA ASN A 544 -13.77 0.54 -12.70
C ASN A 544 -15.01 1.23 -13.24
N ALA A 545 -15.38 2.36 -12.65
CA ALA A 545 -16.47 3.17 -13.17
C ALA A 545 -16.22 3.48 -14.66
N PRO A 546 -17.24 3.41 -15.52
CA PRO A 546 -17.09 3.82 -16.92
C PRO A 546 -16.67 5.29 -16.96
N GLY A 547 -15.56 5.59 -17.64
CA GLY A 547 -15.08 6.97 -17.79
C GLY A 547 -16.15 7.83 -18.46
N ARG A 548 -16.41 9.00 -17.92
CA ARG A 548 -17.32 9.99 -18.51
C ARG A 548 -16.62 10.76 -19.62
N GLY A 549 -16.30 10.08 -20.74
CA GLY A 549 -15.80 10.73 -21.94
C GLY A 549 -14.49 11.51 -21.72
N LEU A 550 -13.39 10.80 -21.76
CA LEU A 550 -12.02 11.24 -21.42
C LEU A 550 -11.43 12.30 -22.36
N VAL A 551 -12.12 12.66 -23.42
CA VAL A 551 -11.64 13.63 -24.41
C VAL A 551 -12.82 14.47 -24.84
N GLY A 552 -12.71 15.78 -24.73
CA GLY A 552 -13.60 16.68 -25.44
C GLY A 552 -13.65 16.22 -26.92
N ARG A 553 -14.85 15.99 -27.45
CA ARG A 553 -15.08 15.50 -28.82
C ARG A 553 -14.25 16.33 -29.79
N GLY A 554 -13.17 15.77 -30.32
CA GLY A 554 -12.37 16.46 -31.33
C GLY A 554 -10.93 15.99 -31.56
N GLY A 555 -10.45 14.90 -31.01
CA GLY A 555 -9.06 14.54 -31.26
C GLY A 555 -8.75 13.05 -31.36
N PRO A 556 -7.83 12.66 -32.24
CA PRO A 556 -7.42 11.26 -32.51
C PRO A 556 -6.61 10.59 -31.39
N ALA A 557 -6.48 11.20 -30.21
CA ALA A 557 -5.68 10.67 -29.09
C ALA A 557 -6.21 9.36 -28.49
N LEU A 558 -7.49 9.01 -28.70
CA LEU A 558 -8.04 7.69 -28.30
C LEU A 558 -7.63 6.57 -29.27
N ALA A 559 -7.38 6.87 -30.54
CA ALA A 559 -6.99 5.87 -31.55
C ALA A 559 -5.55 5.36 -31.38
N MET A 560 -4.66 6.12 -30.70
CA MET A 560 -3.30 5.66 -30.41
C MET A 560 -3.19 4.82 -29.11
N LEU A 561 -4.22 4.84 -28.26
CA LEU A 561 -4.27 4.00 -27.05
C LEU A 561 -4.72 2.56 -27.33
N GLU A 562 -5.37 2.31 -28.46
CA GLU A 562 -5.77 0.95 -28.90
C GLU A 562 -4.68 0.20 -29.67
N ALA A 563 -3.62 0.88 -30.10
CA ALA A 563 -2.51 0.32 -30.86
C ALA A 563 -1.21 0.13 -30.06
N GLY A 564 -1.31 0.04 -28.74
CA GLY A 564 -0.19 -0.33 -27.89
C GLY A 564 0.14 -1.81 -28.05
N GLU A 565 1.23 -2.11 -28.74
CA GLU A 565 1.83 -3.44 -28.81
C GLU A 565 1.94 -4.08 -27.43
N PRO A 566 1.75 -5.40 -27.30
CA PRO A 566 2.00 -6.11 -26.05
C PRO A 566 3.48 -5.96 -25.73
N SER A 567 3.78 -5.33 -24.60
CA SER A 567 5.15 -5.28 -24.06
C SER A 567 5.64 -6.71 -23.82
N PRO A 568 6.90 -7.03 -24.17
CA PRO A 568 7.50 -8.34 -24.02
C PRO A 568 7.59 -8.82 -22.57
#